data_122cb374e5ac0173a6e4110fe2d4bc14
#
_entry.id   122cb374e5ac0173a6e4110fe2d4bc14
#
_cell.length_a   1.000
_cell.length_b   1.000
_cell.length_c   1.000
_cell.angle_alpha   90.00
_cell.angle_beta   90.00
_cell.angle_gamma   90.00
#
_symmetry.space_group_name_H-M   'P 1'
#
loop_
_entity.id
_entity.type
_entity.pdbx_description
1 polymer ?
#
loop_
_entity_poly.entity_id
_entity_poly.type
_entity_poly.pdbx_seq_one_letter_code
_entity_poly.pdbx_strand_id
1 'polypeptide(L)'
;MPLQSSFKPAWFVRKDLDGFFGLMIDNLIQLILIVSLCRELIHLPNEYIFGRILPGAAISILVGNFFYAWQARRLARETGHEDVTALPYGINTVSLFAFIFFIMLPIYLETKDPIWAWKIGLVACFLNGVIEIVGAFVAETVRRVTPRAALLSALAGIAITFIAMDFTFKIFARPLVALLPMAIIFVAYFSRQRLPLGLPGGMLAIAVGTGLGWALGTMNGNAIAGSYAFALPKYSGDSLWQAIKDRPNTSAEIGRAHV
;
A
#
# COMPACT_ATOMS: atom_id res chain seq x y z
N MET A 1 -6.43 -37.78 -25.01
CA MET A 1 -6.81 -36.35 -24.96
C MET A 1 -6.03 -35.65 -26.02
N PRO A 2 -6.65 -34.96 -26.99
CA PRO A 2 -5.93 -34.26 -28.04
C PRO A 2 -5.17 -33.08 -27.41
N LEU A 3 -3.91 -32.95 -27.80
CA LEU A 3 -3.05 -31.84 -27.48
C LEU A 3 -3.76 -30.54 -27.89
N GLN A 4 -4.25 -29.77 -26.91
CA GLN A 4 -4.83 -28.48 -27.13
C GLN A 4 -3.80 -27.61 -27.80
N SER A 5 -4.21 -27.01 -28.93
CA SER A 5 -3.50 -26.01 -29.71
C SER A 5 -2.80 -25.03 -28.78
N SER A 6 -1.58 -24.64 -29.16
CA SER A 6 -0.71 -23.75 -28.40
C SER A 6 -1.38 -22.38 -28.20
N PHE A 7 -2.32 -22.28 -27.26
CA PHE A 7 -2.91 -21.02 -26.84
C PHE A 7 -1.80 -20.13 -26.26
N LYS A 8 -1.56 -19.01 -26.89
CA LYS A 8 -0.58 -18.02 -26.47
C LYS A 8 -1.33 -16.79 -25.97
N PRO A 9 -1.52 -16.64 -24.63
CA PRO A 9 -2.17 -15.44 -24.12
C PRO A 9 -1.38 -14.19 -24.52
N ALA A 10 -2.09 -13.11 -24.88
CA ALA A 10 -1.49 -11.84 -25.20
C ALA A 10 -0.65 -11.31 -24.03
N TRP A 11 0.43 -10.59 -24.31
CA TRP A 11 1.25 -9.98 -23.26
C TRP A 11 0.60 -8.71 -22.70
N PHE A 12 -0.20 -8.04 -23.50
CA PHE A 12 -0.84 -6.79 -23.15
C PHE A 12 -2.19 -6.70 -23.87
N VAL A 13 -3.21 -6.30 -23.15
CA VAL A 13 -4.52 -5.96 -23.68
C VAL A 13 -4.92 -4.55 -23.24
N ARG A 14 -5.77 -3.88 -24.02
CA ARG A 14 -6.14 -2.48 -23.74
C ARG A 14 -6.77 -2.29 -22.34
N LYS A 15 -7.43 -3.30 -21.82
CA LYS A 15 -8.02 -3.30 -20.47
C LYS A 15 -6.95 -3.27 -19.35
N ASP A 16 -5.72 -3.68 -19.64
CA ASP A 16 -4.62 -3.67 -18.66
C ASP A 16 -4.23 -2.24 -18.26
N LEU A 17 -4.49 -1.25 -19.12
CA LEU A 17 -4.26 0.17 -18.79
C LEU A 17 -5.14 0.63 -17.62
N ASP A 18 -6.41 0.25 -17.62
CA ASP A 18 -7.32 0.61 -16.52
C ASP A 18 -6.90 -0.05 -15.20
N GLY A 19 -6.59 -1.33 -15.26
CA GLY A 19 -6.04 -2.08 -14.12
C GLY A 19 -4.72 -1.49 -13.60
N PHE A 20 -3.81 -1.12 -14.52
CA PHE A 20 -2.54 -0.49 -14.17
C PHE A 20 -2.74 0.84 -13.43
N PHE A 21 -3.57 1.74 -13.96
CA PHE A 21 -3.82 3.03 -13.32
C PHE A 21 -4.52 2.87 -11.97
N GLY A 22 -5.47 1.94 -11.84
CA GLY A 22 -6.11 1.65 -10.56
C GLY A 22 -5.10 1.20 -9.51
N LEU A 23 -4.27 0.21 -9.83
CA LEU A 23 -3.25 -0.32 -8.93
C LEU A 23 -2.13 0.68 -8.64
N MET A 24 -1.71 1.47 -9.63
CA MET A 24 -0.70 2.52 -9.47
C MET A 24 -1.18 3.59 -8.49
N ILE A 25 -2.43 4.04 -8.62
CA ILE A 25 -3.01 5.05 -7.73
C ILE A 25 -3.11 4.53 -6.31
N ASP A 26 -3.61 3.30 -6.13
CA ASP A 26 -3.72 2.66 -4.83
C ASP A 26 -2.35 2.59 -4.13
N ASN A 27 -1.34 2.04 -4.79
CA ASN A 27 0.00 1.97 -4.22
C ASN A 27 0.63 3.35 -3.97
N LEU A 28 0.41 4.33 -4.85
CA LEU A 28 0.91 5.70 -4.66
C LEU A 28 0.32 6.33 -3.40
N ILE A 29 -0.99 6.18 -3.18
CA ILE A 29 -1.66 6.67 -1.98
C ILE A 29 -1.06 6.02 -0.73
N GLN A 30 -0.82 4.71 -0.75
CA GLN A 30 -0.21 3.99 0.37
C GLN A 30 1.22 4.48 0.65
N LEU A 31 2.02 4.73 -0.37
CA LEU A 31 3.37 5.30 -0.20
C LEU A 31 3.31 6.71 0.39
N ILE A 32 2.37 7.55 -0.04
CA ILE A 32 2.16 8.90 0.52
C ILE A 32 1.73 8.80 1.99
N LEU A 33 0.84 7.85 2.34
CA LEU A 33 0.44 7.61 3.73
C LEU A 33 1.62 7.19 4.60
N ILE A 34 2.48 6.31 4.12
CA ILE A 34 3.71 5.93 4.84
C ILE A 34 4.55 7.17 5.14
N VAL A 35 4.78 8.02 4.14
CA VAL A 35 5.57 9.25 4.33
C VAL A 35 4.93 10.15 5.39
N SER A 36 3.64 10.42 5.24
CA SER A 36 2.91 11.32 6.15
C SER A 36 2.92 10.79 7.59
N LEU A 37 2.48 9.55 7.79
CA LEU A 37 2.36 8.95 9.11
C LEU A 37 3.73 8.76 9.80
N CYS A 38 4.73 8.27 9.08
CA CYS A 38 6.07 8.10 9.66
C CYS A 38 6.72 9.45 10.02
N ARG A 39 6.47 10.51 9.22
CA ARG A 39 7.01 11.84 9.48
C ARG A 39 6.26 12.57 10.58
N GLU A 40 4.93 12.57 10.54
CA GLU A 40 4.10 13.40 11.42
C GLU A 40 3.86 12.75 12.80
N LEU A 41 3.72 11.43 12.85
CA LEU A 41 3.42 10.73 14.12
C LEU A 41 4.67 10.18 14.79
N ILE A 42 5.60 9.61 14.02
CA ILE A 42 6.79 8.95 14.56
C ILE A 42 8.00 9.89 14.56
N HIS A 43 7.93 11.00 13.81
CA HIS A 43 9.05 11.93 13.57
C HIS A 43 10.30 11.24 13.00
N LEU A 44 10.08 10.22 12.16
CA LEU A 44 11.18 9.47 11.57
C LEU A 44 11.96 10.33 10.56
N PRO A 45 13.31 10.33 10.63
CA PRO A 45 14.13 11.10 9.70
C PRO A 45 13.89 10.71 8.24
N ASN A 46 13.90 11.70 7.35
CA ASN A 46 13.66 11.51 5.92
C ASN A 46 14.61 10.49 5.26
N GLU A 47 15.83 10.36 5.77
CA GLU A 47 16.78 9.38 5.28
C GLU A 47 16.26 7.95 5.40
N TYR A 48 15.57 7.61 6.49
CA TYR A 48 14.97 6.29 6.69
C TYR A 48 13.75 6.10 5.81
N ILE A 49 12.88 7.12 5.70
CA ILE A 49 11.67 7.05 4.89
C ILE A 49 12.02 6.88 3.42
N PHE A 50 12.81 7.81 2.85
CA PHE A 50 13.13 7.83 1.42
C PHE A 50 14.28 6.90 1.02
N GLY A 51 15.20 6.57 1.94
CA GLY A 51 16.33 5.72 1.65
C GLY A 51 16.11 4.23 1.93
N ARG A 52 15.14 3.87 2.78
CA ARG A 52 14.92 2.48 3.20
C ARG A 52 13.49 2.01 3.03
N ILE A 53 12.50 2.73 3.58
CA ILE A 53 11.11 2.26 3.60
C ILE A 53 10.51 2.31 2.19
N LEU A 54 10.49 3.48 1.55
CA LEU A 54 9.88 3.64 0.23
C LEU A 54 10.56 2.80 -0.86
N PRO A 55 11.90 2.78 -0.98
CA PRO A 55 12.54 1.94 -1.99
C PRO A 55 12.33 0.44 -1.72
N GLY A 56 12.32 0.02 -0.45
CA GLY A 56 12.02 -1.37 -0.08
C GLY A 56 10.59 -1.76 -0.45
N ALA A 57 9.62 -0.92 -0.15
CA ALA A 57 8.22 -1.13 -0.53
C ALA A 57 8.05 -1.17 -2.06
N ALA A 58 8.70 -0.24 -2.80
CA ALA A 58 8.63 -0.19 -4.25
C ALA A 58 9.18 -1.46 -4.91
N ILE A 59 10.30 -1.99 -4.42
CA ILE A 59 10.85 -3.27 -4.92
C ILE A 59 9.90 -4.42 -4.60
N SER A 60 9.36 -4.48 -3.38
CA SER A 60 8.41 -5.52 -3.01
C SER A 60 7.17 -5.50 -3.93
N ILE A 61 6.60 -4.32 -4.19
CA ILE A 61 5.48 -4.14 -5.11
C ILE A 61 5.85 -4.63 -6.52
N LEU A 62 7.03 -4.25 -7.01
CA LEU A 62 7.50 -4.63 -8.35
C LEU A 62 7.62 -6.15 -8.46
N VAL A 63 8.33 -6.79 -7.53
CA VAL A 63 8.54 -8.25 -7.52
C VAL A 63 7.22 -9.01 -7.41
N GLY A 64 6.33 -8.57 -6.51
CA GLY A 64 5.03 -9.21 -6.32
C GLY A 64 4.13 -9.11 -7.56
N ASN A 65 4.08 -7.95 -8.22
CA ASN A 65 3.30 -7.78 -9.45
C ASN A 65 3.86 -8.61 -10.60
N PHE A 66 5.18 -8.72 -10.76
CA PHE A 66 5.77 -9.60 -11.75
C PHE A 66 5.45 -11.08 -11.47
N PHE A 67 5.49 -11.50 -10.21
CA PHE A 67 5.16 -12.86 -9.83
C PHE A 67 3.70 -13.20 -10.18
N TYR A 68 2.74 -12.35 -9.82
CA TYR A 68 1.33 -12.59 -10.13
C TYR A 68 1.01 -12.47 -11.62
N ALA A 69 1.66 -11.59 -12.37
CA ALA A 69 1.54 -11.54 -13.81
C ALA A 69 2.06 -12.82 -14.47
N TRP A 70 3.20 -13.36 -14.01
CA TRP A 70 3.72 -14.64 -14.47
C TRP A 70 2.77 -15.79 -14.14
N GLN A 71 2.23 -15.83 -12.92
CA GLN A 71 1.29 -16.85 -12.46
C GLN A 71 -0.01 -16.83 -13.28
N ALA A 72 -0.59 -15.65 -13.50
CA ALA A 72 -1.79 -15.48 -14.32
C ALA A 72 -1.58 -15.99 -15.75
N ARG A 73 -0.45 -15.63 -16.34
CA ARG A 73 -0.09 -16.08 -17.70
C ARG A 73 0.10 -17.61 -17.76
N ARG A 74 0.70 -18.20 -16.75
CA ARG A 74 0.83 -19.67 -16.65
C ARG A 74 -0.56 -20.31 -16.57
N LEU A 75 -1.43 -19.81 -15.70
CA LEU A 75 -2.79 -20.32 -15.54
C LEU A 75 -3.61 -20.19 -16.84
N ALA A 76 -3.50 -19.05 -17.54
CA ALA A 76 -4.17 -18.83 -18.83
C ALA A 76 -3.74 -19.87 -19.88
N ARG A 77 -2.45 -20.25 -19.92
CA ARG A 77 -1.95 -21.30 -20.81
C ARG A 77 -2.47 -22.69 -20.43
N GLU A 78 -2.53 -22.99 -19.14
CA GLU A 78 -2.97 -24.29 -18.63
C GLU A 78 -4.48 -24.49 -18.82
N THR A 79 -5.26 -23.44 -18.65
CA THR A 79 -6.73 -23.48 -18.75
C THR A 79 -7.26 -23.20 -20.17
N GLY A 80 -6.45 -22.57 -21.03
CA GLY A 80 -6.88 -22.16 -22.38
C GLY A 80 -7.87 -20.98 -22.39
N HIS A 81 -8.03 -20.26 -21.27
CA HIS A 81 -8.93 -19.12 -21.13
C HIS A 81 -8.19 -17.79 -21.24
N GLU A 82 -8.80 -16.81 -21.94
CA GLU A 82 -8.26 -15.45 -22.05
C GLU A 82 -8.63 -14.56 -20.84
N ASP A 83 -9.68 -14.92 -20.11
CA ASP A 83 -10.21 -14.12 -18.99
C ASP A 83 -9.48 -14.41 -17.65
N VAL A 84 -8.18 -14.62 -17.69
CA VAL A 84 -7.35 -14.77 -16.49
C VAL A 84 -6.65 -13.47 -16.19
N THR A 85 -6.96 -12.88 -15.02
CA THR A 85 -6.37 -11.62 -14.55
C THR A 85 -5.31 -11.90 -13.48
N ALA A 86 -4.21 -11.15 -13.51
CA ALA A 86 -3.25 -11.16 -12.42
C ALA A 86 -3.88 -10.63 -11.12
N LEU A 87 -3.55 -11.23 -9.99
CA LEU A 87 -3.95 -10.67 -8.71
C LEU A 87 -3.19 -9.36 -8.48
N PRO A 88 -3.88 -8.29 -8.04
CA PRO A 88 -3.21 -7.04 -7.70
C PRO A 88 -2.34 -7.24 -6.47
N TYR A 89 -1.08 -6.85 -6.55
CA TYR A 89 -0.16 -6.87 -5.43
C TYR A 89 0.23 -5.45 -5.04
N GLY A 90 0.03 -5.12 -3.78
CA GLY A 90 0.29 -3.79 -3.25
C GLY A 90 0.46 -3.81 -1.74
N ILE A 91 0.61 -2.62 -1.16
CA ILE A 91 0.73 -2.44 0.27
C ILE A 91 -0.63 -2.75 0.92
N ASN A 92 -0.62 -3.61 1.93
CA ASN A 92 -1.81 -3.88 2.72
C ASN A 92 -2.08 -2.71 3.67
N THR A 93 -3.12 -1.94 3.39
CA THR A 93 -3.51 -0.75 4.16
C THR A 93 -3.79 -1.08 5.62
N VAL A 94 -4.45 -2.20 5.91
CA VAL A 94 -4.76 -2.62 7.28
C VAL A 94 -3.50 -2.88 8.07
N SER A 95 -2.56 -3.62 7.50
CA SER A 95 -1.25 -3.90 8.12
C SER A 95 -0.43 -2.62 8.31
N LEU A 96 -0.46 -1.71 7.32
CA LEU A 96 0.20 -0.42 7.41
C LEU A 96 -0.28 0.38 8.63
N PHE A 97 -1.59 0.53 8.79
CA PHE A 97 -2.15 1.22 9.95
C PHE A 97 -1.85 0.48 11.27
N ALA A 98 -1.96 -0.86 11.27
CA ALA A 98 -1.66 -1.66 12.45
C ALA A 98 -0.20 -1.49 12.90
N PHE A 99 0.76 -1.52 11.98
CA PHE A 99 2.17 -1.34 12.32
C PHE A 99 2.46 0.05 12.85
N ILE A 100 1.88 1.09 12.24
CA ILE A 100 2.15 2.46 12.66
C ILE A 100 1.44 2.79 13.97
N PHE A 101 0.13 2.54 14.09
CA PHE A 101 -0.65 2.97 15.25
C PHE A 101 -0.52 2.04 16.46
N PHE A 102 -0.40 0.72 16.25
CA PHE A 102 -0.42 -0.24 17.37
C PHE A 102 0.97 -0.75 17.76
N ILE A 103 2.00 -0.51 16.92
CA ILE A 103 3.36 -0.97 17.22
C ILE A 103 4.33 0.21 17.29
N MET A 104 4.51 0.95 16.18
CA MET A 104 5.53 1.99 16.14
C MET A 104 5.21 3.19 17.02
N LEU A 105 3.96 3.67 17.00
CA LEU A 105 3.55 4.85 17.76
C LEU A 105 3.65 4.63 19.28
N PRO A 106 3.13 3.53 19.88
CA PRO A 106 3.30 3.28 21.31
C PRO A 106 4.77 3.24 21.71
N ILE A 107 5.62 2.53 20.96
CA ILE A 107 7.06 2.44 21.24
C ILE A 107 7.72 3.82 21.14
N TYR A 108 7.37 4.63 20.14
CA TYR A 108 7.86 6.00 20.03
C TYR A 108 7.42 6.86 21.21
N LEU A 109 6.17 6.74 21.66
CA LEU A 109 5.67 7.51 22.81
C LEU A 109 6.39 7.16 24.10
N GLU A 110 6.78 5.91 24.30
CA GLU A 110 7.52 5.42 25.45
C GLU A 110 9.01 5.79 25.40
N THR A 111 9.66 5.50 24.27
CA THR A 111 11.14 5.62 24.15
C THR A 111 11.60 6.97 23.63
N LYS A 112 10.72 7.74 22.97
CA LYS A 112 11.04 8.96 22.23
C LYS A 112 12.12 8.77 21.15
N ASP A 113 12.42 7.52 20.78
CA ASP A 113 13.36 7.17 19.73
C ASP A 113 12.62 6.70 18.47
N PRO A 114 12.55 7.53 17.41
CA PRO A 114 11.89 7.17 16.16
C PRO A 114 12.59 6.02 15.41
N ILE A 115 13.92 5.91 15.56
CA ILE A 115 14.68 4.88 14.87
C ILE A 115 14.42 3.51 15.54
N TRP A 116 14.35 3.49 16.87
CA TRP A 116 13.98 2.29 17.59
C TRP A 116 12.56 1.84 17.26
N ALA A 117 11.58 2.76 17.26
CA ALA A 117 10.21 2.46 16.87
C ALA A 117 10.13 1.87 15.44
N TRP A 118 10.90 2.41 14.49
CA TRP A 118 11.00 1.85 13.14
C TRP A 118 11.62 0.45 13.11
N LYS A 119 12.69 0.20 13.87
CA LYS A 119 13.32 -1.13 13.97
C LYS A 119 12.33 -2.19 14.48
N ILE A 120 11.54 -1.87 15.50
CA ILE A 120 10.51 -2.78 16.01
C ILE A 120 9.39 -2.97 14.98
N GLY A 121 8.97 -1.91 14.29
CA GLY A 121 8.05 -2.01 13.14
C GLY A 121 8.56 -2.96 12.05
N LEU A 122 9.86 -2.94 11.76
CA LEU A 122 10.50 -3.85 10.80
C LEU A 122 10.45 -5.32 11.26
N VAL A 123 10.69 -5.57 12.56
CA VAL A 123 10.53 -6.91 13.14
C VAL A 123 9.07 -7.39 13.03
N ALA A 124 8.12 -6.51 13.34
CA ALA A 124 6.70 -6.83 13.23
C ALA A 124 6.29 -7.16 11.78
N CYS A 125 6.76 -6.39 10.79
CA CYS A 125 6.55 -6.70 9.38
C CYS A 125 7.13 -8.08 9.01
N PHE A 126 8.33 -8.38 9.46
CA PHE A 126 8.96 -9.68 9.20
C PHE A 126 8.16 -10.84 9.83
N LEU A 127 7.76 -10.70 11.10
CA LEU A 127 6.95 -11.69 11.79
C LEU A 127 5.57 -11.87 11.14
N ASN A 128 4.95 -10.79 10.69
CA ASN A 128 3.70 -10.87 9.94
C ASN A 128 3.86 -11.71 8.66
N GLY A 129 4.95 -11.49 7.90
CA GLY A 129 5.24 -12.32 6.73
C GLY A 129 5.41 -13.80 7.06
N VAL A 130 6.07 -14.13 8.18
CA VAL A 130 6.18 -15.50 8.67
C VAL A 130 4.81 -16.08 9.03
N ILE A 131 3.98 -15.31 9.73
CA ILE A 131 2.61 -15.71 10.09
C ILE A 131 1.76 -15.95 8.84
N GLU A 132 1.88 -15.10 7.82
CA GLU A 132 1.17 -15.27 6.55
C GLU A 132 1.59 -16.55 5.83
N ILE A 133 2.89 -16.86 5.79
CA ILE A 133 3.40 -18.12 5.20
C ILE A 133 2.84 -19.34 5.95
N VAL A 134 2.92 -19.33 7.29
CA VAL A 134 2.37 -20.42 8.11
C VAL A 134 0.84 -20.50 7.97
N GLY A 135 0.18 -19.34 7.95
CA GLY A 135 -1.27 -19.22 7.75
C GLY A 135 -1.74 -19.79 6.42
N ALA A 136 -0.93 -19.70 5.38
CA ALA A 136 -1.28 -20.24 4.06
C ALA A 136 -1.56 -21.75 4.08
N PHE A 137 -0.90 -22.50 4.96
CA PHE A 137 -1.13 -23.96 5.08
C PHE A 137 -2.47 -24.29 5.76
N VAL A 138 -3.00 -23.40 6.59
CA VAL A 138 -4.28 -23.60 7.30
C VAL A 138 -5.42 -22.78 6.71
N ALA A 139 -5.13 -21.85 5.81
CA ALA A 139 -6.06 -20.90 5.24
C ALA A 139 -7.31 -21.55 4.62
N GLU A 140 -7.12 -22.66 3.89
CA GLU A 140 -8.24 -23.40 3.28
C GLU A 140 -9.17 -24.00 4.34
N THR A 141 -8.62 -24.53 5.44
CA THR A 141 -9.42 -25.07 6.55
C THR A 141 -10.22 -23.94 7.22
N VAL A 142 -9.57 -22.83 7.51
CA VAL A 142 -10.23 -21.63 8.09
C VAL A 142 -11.36 -21.14 7.17
N ARG A 143 -11.09 -21.06 5.87
CA ARG A 143 -12.07 -20.63 4.87
C ARG A 143 -13.30 -21.54 4.82
N ARG A 144 -13.12 -22.84 4.98
CA ARG A 144 -14.22 -23.84 4.98
C ARG A 144 -15.07 -23.78 6.24
N VAL A 145 -14.44 -23.54 7.38
CA VAL A 145 -15.13 -23.51 8.69
C VAL A 145 -15.78 -22.16 8.97
N THR A 146 -15.20 -21.07 8.47
CA THR A 146 -15.70 -19.72 8.74
C THR A 146 -16.75 -19.30 7.73
N PRO A 147 -17.96 -18.86 8.16
CA PRO A 147 -18.97 -18.33 7.27
C PRO A 147 -18.44 -17.13 6.47
N ARG A 148 -18.74 -17.08 5.17
CA ARG A 148 -18.34 -15.96 4.29
C ARG A 148 -18.77 -14.60 4.84
N ALA A 149 -19.96 -14.51 5.42
CA ALA A 149 -20.45 -13.28 6.01
C ALA A 149 -19.56 -12.76 7.14
N ALA A 150 -19.02 -13.64 7.98
CA ALA A 150 -18.12 -13.26 9.06
C ALA A 150 -16.79 -12.72 8.54
N LEU A 151 -16.19 -13.38 7.54
CA LEU A 151 -14.95 -12.92 6.91
C LEU A 151 -15.12 -11.55 6.21
N LEU A 152 -16.20 -11.41 5.45
CA LEU A 152 -16.49 -10.18 4.72
C LEU A 152 -16.87 -9.02 5.65
N SER A 153 -17.62 -9.26 6.73
CA SER A 153 -17.99 -8.21 7.68
C SER A 153 -16.80 -7.70 8.48
N ALA A 154 -15.89 -8.58 8.88
CA ALA A 154 -14.65 -8.17 9.56
C ALA A 154 -13.79 -7.29 8.64
N LEU A 155 -13.59 -7.72 7.37
CA LEU A 155 -12.84 -6.95 6.39
C LEU A 155 -13.53 -5.60 6.07
N ALA A 156 -14.85 -5.61 5.88
CA ALA A 156 -15.62 -4.40 5.63
C ALA A 156 -15.57 -3.41 6.81
N GLY A 157 -15.65 -3.89 8.04
CA GLY A 157 -15.54 -3.07 9.25
C GLY A 157 -14.20 -2.31 9.29
N ILE A 158 -13.10 -3.00 9.07
CA ILE A 158 -11.76 -2.40 9.02
C ILE A 158 -11.65 -1.42 7.83
N ALA A 159 -12.10 -1.81 6.65
CA ALA A 159 -12.02 -0.98 5.45
C ALA A 159 -12.84 0.32 5.61
N ILE A 160 -14.03 0.27 6.18
CA ILE A 160 -14.85 1.45 6.42
C ILE A 160 -14.21 2.34 7.48
N THR A 161 -13.80 1.78 8.62
CA THR A 161 -13.32 2.56 9.76
C THR A 161 -11.97 3.22 9.50
N PHE A 162 -10.99 2.48 8.99
CA PHE A 162 -9.62 2.99 8.86
C PHE A 162 -9.31 3.56 7.47
N ILE A 163 -9.95 3.05 6.42
CA ILE A 163 -9.62 3.47 5.05
C ILE A 163 -10.65 4.51 4.57
N ALA A 164 -11.92 4.11 4.45
CA ALA A 164 -12.93 4.96 3.83
C ALA A 164 -13.18 6.25 4.62
N MET A 165 -13.22 6.19 5.95
CA MET A 165 -13.44 7.37 6.80
C MET A 165 -12.26 8.34 6.72
N ASP A 166 -11.01 7.88 6.79
CA ASP A 166 -9.82 8.75 6.70
C ASP A 166 -9.80 9.50 5.36
N PHE A 167 -9.99 8.79 4.24
CA PHE A 167 -10.04 9.45 2.93
C PHE A 167 -11.24 10.38 2.77
N THR A 168 -12.40 10.01 3.31
CA THR A 168 -13.57 10.88 3.30
C THR A 168 -13.27 12.20 3.99
N PHE A 169 -12.72 12.17 5.19
CA PHE A 169 -12.36 13.40 5.90
C PHE A 169 -11.33 14.25 5.12
N LYS A 170 -10.34 13.64 4.48
CA LYS A 170 -9.37 14.35 3.64
C LYS A 170 -10.01 15.01 2.42
N ILE A 171 -10.99 14.36 1.78
CA ILE A 171 -11.74 14.92 0.64
C ILE A 171 -12.53 16.15 1.10
N PHE A 172 -13.28 16.03 2.19
CA PHE A 172 -14.08 17.13 2.71
C PHE A 172 -13.27 18.23 3.39
N ALA A 173 -12.04 17.97 3.81
CA ALA A 173 -11.12 19.01 4.28
C ALA A 173 -10.65 19.96 3.17
N ARG A 174 -10.63 19.50 1.90
CA ARG A 174 -10.24 20.32 0.73
C ARG A 174 -11.23 20.15 -0.43
N PRO A 175 -12.50 20.55 -0.26
CA PRO A 175 -13.58 20.20 -1.19
C PRO A 175 -13.38 20.76 -2.60
N LEU A 176 -12.81 21.96 -2.74
CA LEU A 176 -12.58 22.61 -4.05
C LEU A 176 -11.67 21.81 -4.97
N VAL A 177 -10.69 21.08 -4.41
CA VAL A 177 -9.76 20.26 -5.19
C VAL A 177 -10.25 18.83 -5.32
N ALA A 178 -10.91 18.28 -4.29
CA ALA A 178 -11.14 16.85 -4.16
C ALA A 178 -12.54 16.39 -4.61
N LEU A 179 -13.58 17.22 -4.55
CA LEU A 179 -14.94 16.81 -4.90
C LEU A 179 -15.11 16.50 -6.39
N LEU A 180 -14.46 17.26 -7.28
CA LEU A 180 -14.57 17.01 -8.71
C LEU A 180 -13.88 15.69 -9.13
N PRO A 181 -12.64 15.38 -8.71
CA PRO A 181 -12.07 14.05 -8.90
C PRO A 181 -12.93 12.93 -8.32
N MET A 182 -13.50 13.10 -7.13
CA MET A 182 -14.41 12.13 -6.53
C MET A 182 -15.64 11.89 -7.40
N ALA A 183 -16.26 12.96 -7.92
CA ALA A 183 -17.40 12.84 -8.83
C ALA A 183 -17.05 12.10 -10.11
N ILE A 184 -15.86 12.35 -10.70
CA ILE A 184 -15.35 11.63 -11.87
C ILE A 184 -15.25 10.13 -11.58
N ILE A 185 -14.69 9.75 -10.43
CA ILE A 185 -14.60 8.35 -10.02
C ILE A 185 -15.98 7.72 -9.89
N PHE A 186 -16.93 8.39 -9.23
CA PHE A 186 -18.29 7.87 -9.11
C PHE A 186 -18.98 7.68 -10.47
N VAL A 187 -18.84 8.65 -11.37
CA VAL A 187 -19.36 8.51 -12.73
C VAL A 187 -18.68 7.36 -13.46
N ALA A 188 -17.37 7.24 -13.38
CA ALA A 188 -16.61 6.18 -14.06
C ALA A 188 -17.03 4.77 -13.63
N TYR A 189 -17.21 4.55 -12.32
CA TYR A 189 -17.47 3.21 -11.78
C TYR A 189 -18.95 2.86 -11.69
N PHE A 190 -19.85 3.83 -11.46
CA PHE A 190 -21.26 3.54 -11.21
C PHE A 190 -22.18 3.82 -12.42
N SER A 191 -21.85 4.78 -13.29
CA SER A 191 -22.76 5.13 -14.41
C SER A 191 -22.66 4.20 -15.62
N ARG A 192 -21.66 3.32 -15.68
CA ARG A 192 -21.35 2.46 -16.83
C ARG A 192 -21.13 3.24 -18.15
N GLN A 193 -20.99 4.55 -18.10
CA GLN A 193 -20.74 5.39 -19.26
C GLN A 193 -19.25 5.40 -19.60
N ARG A 194 -18.96 5.47 -20.90
CA ARG A 194 -17.59 5.64 -21.36
C ARG A 194 -17.18 7.08 -21.12
N LEU A 195 -16.09 7.27 -20.41
CA LEU A 195 -15.50 8.59 -20.20
C LEU A 195 -14.97 9.17 -21.52
N PRO A 196 -14.84 10.50 -21.62
CA PRO A 196 -14.28 11.16 -22.79
C PRO A 196 -12.93 10.54 -23.18
N LEU A 197 -12.68 10.38 -24.48
CA LEU A 197 -11.46 9.77 -25.04
C LEU A 197 -11.22 8.30 -24.64
N GLY A 198 -12.15 7.65 -23.95
CA GLY A 198 -11.97 6.28 -23.43
C GLY A 198 -10.85 6.15 -22.38
N LEU A 199 -10.56 7.24 -21.68
CA LEU A 199 -9.55 7.28 -20.62
C LEU A 199 -10.01 6.55 -19.37
N PRO A 200 -9.10 5.87 -18.65
CA PRO A 200 -9.37 5.31 -17.32
C PRO A 200 -9.85 6.39 -16.34
N GLY A 201 -10.89 6.08 -15.56
CA GLY A 201 -11.49 7.04 -14.60
C GLY A 201 -10.47 7.59 -13.61
N GLY A 202 -9.58 6.72 -13.11
CA GLY A 202 -8.51 7.12 -12.21
C GLY A 202 -7.52 8.10 -12.82
N MET A 203 -7.13 7.89 -14.09
CA MET A 203 -6.22 8.81 -14.78
C MET A 203 -6.86 10.19 -14.96
N LEU A 204 -8.14 10.23 -15.35
CA LEU A 204 -8.86 11.49 -15.49
C LEU A 204 -9.02 12.22 -14.15
N ALA A 205 -9.31 11.50 -13.08
CA ALA A 205 -9.42 12.07 -11.73
C ALA A 205 -8.11 12.68 -11.26
N ILE A 206 -6.96 12.02 -11.47
CA ILE A 206 -5.65 12.57 -11.15
C ILE A 206 -5.35 13.82 -12.00
N ALA A 207 -5.56 13.74 -13.30
CA ALA A 207 -5.28 14.88 -14.19
C ALA A 207 -6.10 16.11 -13.79
N VAL A 208 -7.40 15.94 -13.54
CA VAL A 208 -8.30 17.03 -13.12
C VAL A 208 -7.93 17.54 -11.72
N GLY A 209 -7.68 16.64 -10.76
CA GLY A 209 -7.29 17.04 -9.40
C GLY A 209 -5.97 17.79 -9.36
N THR A 210 -4.98 17.35 -10.13
CA THR A 210 -3.69 18.04 -10.28
C THR A 210 -3.88 19.40 -10.94
N GLY A 211 -4.65 19.47 -12.05
CA GLY A 211 -4.96 20.73 -12.72
C GLY A 211 -5.65 21.75 -11.81
N LEU A 212 -6.63 21.29 -11.01
CA LEU A 212 -7.28 22.14 -10.00
C LEU A 212 -6.32 22.57 -8.92
N GLY A 213 -5.44 21.69 -8.44
CA GLY A 213 -4.42 22.02 -7.44
C GLY A 213 -3.49 23.12 -7.91
N TRP A 214 -3.07 23.11 -9.19
CA TRP A 214 -2.29 24.18 -9.80
C TRP A 214 -3.12 25.46 -9.98
N ALA A 215 -4.32 25.36 -10.51
CA ALA A 215 -5.19 26.51 -10.76
C ALA A 215 -5.57 27.26 -9.48
N LEU A 216 -5.74 26.54 -8.37
CA LEU A 216 -6.06 27.12 -7.06
C LEU A 216 -4.83 27.51 -6.24
N GLY A 217 -3.62 27.37 -6.79
CA GLY A 217 -2.37 27.75 -6.12
C GLY A 217 -2.02 26.87 -4.90
N THR A 218 -2.62 25.69 -4.78
CA THR A 218 -2.32 24.75 -3.68
C THR A 218 -1.05 23.95 -3.92
N MET A 219 -0.51 23.96 -5.14
CA MET A 219 0.73 23.27 -5.54
C MET A 219 1.92 24.23 -5.48
N ASN A 220 3.04 23.74 -4.95
CA ASN A 220 4.30 24.49 -4.89
C ASN A 220 5.32 23.91 -5.86
N GLY A 221 5.53 24.59 -6.98
CA GLY A 221 6.46 24.14 -8.03
C GLY A 221 7.92 24.04 -7.56
N ASN A 222 8.36 24.93 -6.69
CA ASN A 222 9.73 24.92 -6.15
C ASN A 222 9.99 23.69 -5.26
N ALA A 223 8.98 23.28 -4.48
CA ALA A 223 9.07 22.08 -3.67
C ALA A 223 9.16 20.80 -4.55
N ILE A 224 8.49 20.80 -5.70
CA ILE A 224 8.55 19.70 -6.66
C ILE A 224 9.92 19.65 -7.34
N ALA A 225 10.43 20.79 -7.80
CA ALA A 225 11.73 20.85 -8.49
C ALA A 225 12.90 20.42 -7.61
N GLY A 226 12.82 20.60 -6.28
CA GLY A 226 13.84 20.16 -5.32
C GLY A 226 13.73 18.70 -4.87
N SER A 227 12.68 17.97 -5.28
CA SER A 227 12.39 16.63 -4.75
C SER A 227 12.83 15.48 -5.66
N TYR A 228 13.43 15.74 -6.82
CA TYR A 228 13.96 14.70 -7.70
C TYR A 228 15.20 14.04 -7.09
N ALA A 229 15.00 12.94 -6.38
CA ALA A 229 16.08 12.09 -5.92
C ALA A 229 15.81 10.64 -6.35
N PHE A 230 16.72 10.08 -7.16
CA PHE A 230 16.72 8.65 -7.42
C PHE A 230 17.43 7.95 -6.25
N ALA A 231 16.66 7.29 -5.40
CA ALA A 231 17.21 6.55 -4.26
C ALA A 231 17.17 5.05 -4.55
N LEU A 232 18.33 4.40 -4.53
CA LEU A 232 18.42 2.95 -4.49
C LEU A 232 18.13 2.48 -3.05
N PRO A 233 17.46 1.33 -2.88
CA PRO A 233 17.16 0.81 -1.56
C PRO A 233 18.46 0.48 -0.81
N LYS A 234 18.57 1.00 0.40
CA LYS A 234 19.65 0.64 1.33
C LYS A 234 19.24 -0.65 2.06
N TYR A 235 20.17 -1.59 2.13
CA TYR A 235 19.96 -2.84 2.86
C TYR A 235 19.63 -2.56 4.34
N SER A 236 18.58 -3.18 4.83
CA SER A 236 18.05 -2.97 6.20
C SER A 236 18.16 -4.22 7.10
N GLY A 237 18.76 -5.29 6.61
CA GLY A 237 18.92 -6.53 7.37
C GLY A 237 19.72 -6.36 8.66
N ASP A 238 20.73 -5.48 8.66
CA ASP A 238 21.47 -5.15 9.88
C ASP A 238 20.60 -4.51 10.94
N SER A 239 19.66 -3.63 10.52
CA SER A 239 18.70 -2.98 11.43
C SER A 239 17.71 -3.97 12.00
N LEU A 240 17.25 -4.94 11.19
CA LEU A 240 16.40 -6.05 11.64
C LEU A 240 17.13 -6.92 12.66
N TRP A 241 18.38 -7.30 12.35
CA TRP A 241 19.19 -8.12 13.26
C TRP A 241 19.49 -7.42 14.58
N GLN A 242 19.82 -6.13 14.54
CA GLN A 242 20.01 -5.30 15.72
C GLN A 242 18.73 -5.24 16.56
N ALA A 243 17.55 -5.02 15.95
CA ALA A 243 16.28 -4.97 16.66
C ALA A 243 15.91 -6.29 17.37
N ILE A 244 16.32 -7.43 16.80
CA ILE A 244 16.12 -8.76 17.42
C ILE A 244 17.10 -8.97 18.58
N LYS A 245 18.34 -8.48 18.44
CA LYS A 245 19.42 -8.70 19.42
C LYS A 245 19.40 -7.70 20.56
N ASP A 246 19.16 -6.43 20.26
CA ASP A 246 19.14 -5.34 21.23
C ASP A 246 17.77 -5.33 21.94
N ARG A 247 17.65 -6.11 23.02
CA ARG A 247 16.54 -5.92 23.96
C ARG A 247 16.71 -4.53 24.59
N PRO A 248 15.67 -3.68 24.59
CA PRO A 248 15.75 -2.44 25.36
C PRO A 248 16.01 -2.82 26.80
N ASN A 249 17.05 -2.26 27.37
CA ASN A 249 17.36 -2.43 28.80
C ASN A 249 16.38 -1.56 29.59
N THR A 250 15.09 -1.95 29.54
CA THR A 250 13.96 -1.27 30.19
C THR A 250 14.12 -1.13 31.68
N SER A 251 14.99 -1.91 32.32
CA SER A 251 15.27 -1.83 33.73
C SER A 251 16.17 -0.66 34.15
N ALA A 252 16.97 -0.10 33.25
CA ALA A 252 17.89 0.98 33.59
C ALA A 252 17.28 2.40 33.40
N GLU A 253 16.24 2.56 32.56
CA GLU A 253 15.62 3.86 32.31
C GLU A 253 14.40 4.16 33.20
N ILE A 254 13.66 3.13 33.64
CA ILE A 254 12.56 3.29 34.59
C ILE A 254 13.09 3.81 35.94
N GLY A 255 14.34 3.46 36.32
CA GLY A 255 14.98 3.97 37.52
C GLY A 255 15.42 5.44 37.49
N ARG A 256 15.52 6.08 36.32
CA ARG A 256 15.93 7.48 36.19
C ARG A 256 14.75 8.48 36.06
N ALA A 257 13.55 7.99 35.85
CA ALA A 257 12.34 8.82 35.76
C ALA A 257 11.67 9.07 37.11
N HIS A 258 12.18 8.51 38.17
CA HIS A 258 11.66 8.63 39.57
C HIS A 258 12.66 9.23 40.55
N VAL A 259 13.66 10.02 40.09
CA VAL A 259 14.51 10.83 40.96
C VAL A 259 14.39 12.28 40.61
#